data_3642c9e4f4c6e1b3809e25e5b4977031
#
_entry.id   3642c9e4f4c6e1b3809e25e5b4977031
#
_cell.length_a   1.000
_cell.length_b   1.000
_cell.length_c   1.000
_cell.angle_alpha   90.00
_cell.angle_beta   90.00
_cell.angle_gamma   90.00
#
_symmetry.space_group_name_H-M   'P 1'
#
loop_
_entity.id
_entity.type
_entity.pdbx_description
1 polymer ?
#
loop_
_entity_poly.entity_id
_entity_poly.type
_entity_poly.pdbx_seq_one_letter_code
_entity_poly.pdbx_strand_id
1 'polypeptide(L)'
;EETKSMIEDSLKYMRQVALGGTAVGTGLNADPIFIQKTIEKVAERTGEAFVGAENKFHALTSKDAFVHTHGAVKALAANFYKIANDVRWLASGPRSGIGEIRIPMNEPGSSIMPGKVNPTQSEAVTMACIQVMGNDSAIGFAASQGSFQLNTYMPLIVNSFMQSVRLLADALISFDENCASGIKAEQDKINHNLTNSLMLVTALNPYIGYEKAAKIAQKAFVDGTSLKEAAVAMGHVTAEEFDQYVDPMKMV
;
A
#
# COMPACT_ATOMS: atom_id res chain seq x y z
N GLU A 1 1.44 9.73 -2.37
CA GLU A 1 2.23 10.93 -2.02
C GLU A 1 2.67 10.90 -0.56
N GLU A 2 1.77 10.78 0.44
CA GLU A 2 2.13 10.79 1.87
C GLU A 2 3.21 9.76 2.23
N THR A 3 3.09 8.53 1.77
CA THR A 3 4.09 7.49 2.06
C THR A 3 5.44 7.76 1.38
N LYS A 4 5.44 8.44 0.24
CA LYS A 4 6.67 8.92 -0.41
C LYS A 4 7.36 9.93 0.50
N SER A 5 6.63 10.91 1.02
CA SER A 5 7.17 11.89 1.98
C SER A 5 7.73 11.22 3.24
N MET A 6 7.06 10.17 3.77
CA MET A 6 7.57 9.41 4.93
C MET A 6 8.93 8.76 4.63
N ILE A 7 9.12 8.22 3.42
CA ILE A 7 10.41 7.66 3.01
C ILE A 7 11.45 8.78 2.89
N GLU A 8 11.15 9.87 2.20
CA GLU A 8 12.05 11.01 2.01
C GLU A 8 12.48 11.62 3.35
N ASP A 9 11.55 11.80 4.28
CA ASP A 9 11.84 12.30 5.64
C ASP A 9 12.76 11.38 6.43
N SER A 10 12.67 10.07 6.21
CA SER A 10 13.53 9.09 6.91
C SER A 10 14.99 9.13 6.44
N LEU A 11 15.25 9.55 5.19
CA LEU A 11 16.59 9.54 4.58
C LEU A 11 17.59 10.44 5.30
N LYS A 12 17.13 11.45 6.02
CA LYS A 12 18.03 12.31 6.84
C LYS A 12 18.83 11.52 7.88
N TYR A 13 18.27 10.44 8.40
CA TYR A 13 18.97 9.57 9.35
C TYR A 13 19.93 8.62 8.63
N MET A 14 19.58 8.14 7.44
CA MET A 14 20.41 7.28 6.60
C MET A 14 21.65 8.00 6.07
N ARG A 15 21.62 9.32 5.96
CA ARG A 15 22.75 10.15 5.49
C ARG A 15 23.82 10.37 6.55
N GLN A 16 23.61 9.92 7.80
CA GLN A 16 24.59 10.01 8.87
C GLN A 16 25.49 8.76 8.87
N VAL A 17 26.78 8.93 8.64
CA VAL A 17 27.73 7.83 8.52
C VAL A 17 28.66 7.71 9.73
N ALA A 18 28.97 6.47 10.11
CA ALA A 18 29.85 6.16 11.25
C ALA A 18 31.35 6.33 10.92
N LEU A 19 31.69 6.81 9.73
CA LEU A 19 33.09 6.90 9.27
C LEU A 19 33.94 7.68 10.29
N GLY A 20 35.08 7.12 10.60
CA GLY A 20 36.01 7.64 11.59
C GLY A 20 35.75 7.21 13.04
N GLY A 21 34.72 6.41 13.32
CA GLY A 21 34.49 5.84 14.67
C GLY A 21 35.52 4.79 15.05
N THR A 22 36.20 4.21 14.07
CA THR A 22 37.16 3.12 14.22
C THR A 22 36.56 1.88 14.89
N ALA A 23 37.22 1.21 15.81
CA ALA A 23 36.76 -0.07 16.36
C ALA A 23 35.50 0.10 17.26
N VAL A 24 35.49 1.13 18.11
CA VAL A 24 34.50 1.26 19.20
C VAL A 24 33.84 2.64 19.30
N GLY A 25 34.04 3.50 18.33
CA GLY A 25 33.42 4.84 18.34
C GLY A 25 34.34 5.98 18.83
N THR A 26 35.53 5.67 19.32
CA THR A 26 36.44 6.67 19.90
C THR A 26 37.21 7.47 18.85
N GLY A 27 37.30 6.97 17.62
CA GLY A 27 38.12 7.60 16.57
C GLY A 27 39.63 7.45 16.77
N LEU A 28 40.06 6.46 17.55
CA LEU A 28 41.48 6.20 17.83
C LEU A 28 42.25 6.01 16.52
N ASN A 29 43.34 6.76 16.37
CA ASN A 29 44.21 6.77 15.21
C ASN A 29 43.55 7.20 13.87
N ALA A 30 42.38 7.77 13.89
CA ALA A 30 41.72 8.31 12.71
C ALA A 30 42.13 9.75 12.44
N ASP A 31 42.45 10.09 11.19
CA ASP A 31 42.75 11.46 10.77
C ASP A 31 41.41 12.22 10.51
N PRO A 32 41.10 13.26 11.27
CA PRO A 32 39.88 14.05 11.09
C PRO A 32 39.74 14.68 9.70
N ILE A 33 40.86 15.09 9.09
CA ILE A 33 40.85 15.72 7.76
C ILE A 33 40.50 14.69 6.70
N PHE A 34 41.07 13.47 6.81
CA PHE A 34 40.73 12.37 5.93
C PHE A 34 39.23 12.00 6.02
N ILE A 35 38.70 11.89 7.23
CA ILE A 35 37.28 11.58 7.48
C ILE A 35 36.39 12.62 6.81
N GLN A 36 36.63 13.90 7.08
CA GLN A 36 35.84 15.01 6.52
C GLN A 36 35.87 14.97 4.99
N LYS A 37 37.07 14.96 4.38
CA LYS A 37 37.22 14.94 2.92
C LYS A 37 36.56 13.68 2.27
N THR A 38 36.59 12.55 2.94
CA THR A 38 35.97 11.34 2.42
C THR A 38 34.44 11.49 2.40
N ILE A 39 33.83 12.03 3.47
CA ILE A 39 32.40 12.26 3.52
C ILE A 39 31.97 13.29 2.47
N GLU A 40 32.71 14.40 2.35
CA GLU A 40 32.45 15.40 1.33
C GLU A 40 32.54 14.80 -0.09
N LYS A 41 33.50 13.93 -0.33
CA LYS A 41 33.64 13.27 -1.65
C LYS A 41 32.54 12.25 -1.93
N VAL A 42 32.03 11.58 -0.90
CA VAL A 42 30.83 10.70 -1.02
C VAL A 42 29.61 11.55 -1.34
N ALA A 43 29.39 12.65 -0.63
CA ALA A 43 28.29 13.57 -0.89
C ALA A 43 28.32 14.14 -2.32
N GLU A 44 29.51 14.60 -2.77
CA GLU A 44 29.71 15.09 -4.14
C GLU A 44 29.38 14.05 -5.21
N ARG A 45 29.85 12.78 -5.02
CA ARG A 45 29.67 11.72 -6.00
C ARG A 45 28.23 11.17 -6.08
N THR A 46 27.53 11.20 -4.98
CA THR A 46 26.15 10.68 -4.89
C THR A 46 25.10 11.73 -5.13
N GLY A 47 25.42 13.01 -4.97
CA GLY A 47 24.46 14.12 -4.95
C GLY A 47 23.63 14.17 -3.66
N GLU A 48 23.97 13.31 -2.66
CA GLU A 48 23.25 13.20 -1.40
C GLU A 48 24.01 13.88 -0.25
N ALA A 49 23.32 14.55 0.65
CA ALA A 49 23.90 15.32 1.76
C ALA A 49 24.39 14.40 2.89
N PHE A 50 25.38 13.55 2.61
CA PHE A 50 26.01 12.73 3.64
C PHE A 50 26.79 13.57 4.64
N VAL A 51 26.67 13.24 5.91
CA VAL A 51 27.35 13.88 7.02
C VAL A 51 27.94 12.84 7.98
N GLY A 52 28.99 13.22 8.69
CA GLY A 52 29.52 12.37 9.78
C GLY A 52 28.53 12.34 10.95
N ALA A 53 28.25 11.16 11.48
CA ALA A 53 27.43 11.04 12.68
C ALA A 53 28.10 11.78 13.85
N GLU A 54 27.31 12.56 14.58
CA GLU A 54 27.77 13.30 15.76
C GLU A 54 28.24 12.33 16.87
N ASN A 55 27.45 11.30 17.12
CA ASN A 55 27.78 10.24 18.06
C ASN A 55 28.17 8.95 17.33
N LYS A 56 29.48 8.72 17.22
CA LYS A 56 30.01 7.54 16.52
C LYS A 56 29.84 6.22 17.30
N PHE A 57 29.70 6.27 18.60
CA PHE A 57 29.33 5.10 19.41
C PHE A 57 27.94 4.61 19.00
N HIS A 58 26.98 5.51 18.93
CA HIS A 58 25.63 5.21 18.47
C HIS A 58 25.65 4.69 17.03
N ALA A 59 26.29 5.38 16.11
CA ALA A 59 26.29 5.03 14.69
C ALA A 59 26.94 3.66 14.38
N LEU A 60 27.89 3.20 15.20
CA LEU A 60 28.48 1.87 15.07
C LEU A 60 27.58 0.75 15.64
N THR A 61 26.89 1.03 16.72
CA THR A 61 26.08 0.05 17.44
C THR A 61 24.63 0.03 16.97
N SER A 62 23.97 1.19 16.97
CA SER A 62 22.56 1.28 16.58
C SER A 62 22.41 1.21 15.06
N LYS A 63 21.35 0.55 14.63
CA LYS A 63 20.91 0.47 13.25
C LYS A 63 19.46 0.98 13.08
N ASP A 64 19.06 1.85 13.99
CA ASP A 64 17.73 2.45 14.06
C ASP A 64 17.36 3.24 12.81
N ALA A 65 18.32 3.89 12.14
CA ALA A 65 18.09 4.55 10.86
C ALA A 65 17.57 3.56 9.80
N PHE A 66 18.12 2.35 9.73
CA PHE A 66 17.64 1.29 8.82
C PHE A 66 16.24 0.81 9.21
N VAL A 67 15.98 0.59 10.49
CA VAL A 67 14.67 0.18 11.01
C VAL A 67 13.61 1.24 10.69
N HIS A 68 13.92 2.50 10.94
CA HIS A 68 13.00 3.62 10.69
C HIS A 68 12.68 3.77 9.20
N THR A 69 13.71 3.80 8.35
CA THR A 69 13.51 3.95 6.90
C THR A 69 12.81 2.73 6.29
N HIS A 70 13.17 1.51 6.72
CA HIS A 70 12.49 0.31 6.24
C HIS A 70 11.03 0.24 6.73
N GLY A 71 10.74 0.78 7.91
CA GLY A 71 9.37 0.96 8.40
C GLY A 71 8.51 1.83 7.46
N ALA A 72 9.09 2.89 6.89
CA ALA A 72 8.42 3.69 5.86
C ALA A 72 8.22 2.91 4.54
N VAL A 73 9.21 2.10 4.12
CA VAL A 73 9.08 1.18 2.97
C VAL A 73 7.99 0.14 3.23
N LYS A 74 7.90 -0.41 4.44
CA LYS A 74 6.82 -1.31 4.84
C LYS A 74 5.44 -0.64 4.78
N ALA A 75 5.32 0.62 5.18
CA ALA A 75 4.07 1.36 5.06
C ALA A 75 3.62 1.48 3.59
N LEU A 76 4.58 1.74 2.67
CA LEU A 76 4.30 1.71 1.23
C LEU A 76 3.81 0.33 0.77
N ALA A 77 4.51 -0.74 1.18
CA ALA A 77 4.12 -2.11 0.86
C ALA A 77 2.70 -2.45 1.37
N ALA A 78 2.34 -2.02 2.58
CA ALA A 78 1.00 -2.23 3.14
C ALA A 78 -0.10 -1.56 2.30
N ASN A 79 0.13 -0.33 1.83
CA ASN A 79 -0.80 0.38 0.96
C ASN A 79 -0.96 -0.33 -0.39
N PHE A 80 0.14 -0.74 -1.03
CA PHE A 80 0.06 -1.43 -2.31
C PHE A 80 -0.48 -2.85 -2.22
N TYR A 81 -0.26 -3.53 -1.10
CA TYR A 81 -0.92 -4.81 -0.82
C TYR A 81 -2.44 -4.66 -0.87
N LYS A 82 -2.97 -3.62 -0.21
CA LYS A 82 -4.41 -3.31 -0.20
C LYS A 82 -4.91 -2.96 -1.60
N ILE A 83 -4.24 -2.06 -2.32
CA ILE A 83 -4.61 -1.64 -3.68
C ILE A 83 -4.64 -2.84 -4.64
N ALA A 84 -3.60 -3.67 -4.64
CA ALA A 84 -3.52 -4.85 -5.49
C ALA A 84 -4.64 -5.85 -5.20
N ASN A 85 -5.01 -6.05 -3.93
CA ASN A 85 -6.14 -6.89 -3.58
C ASN A 85 -7.48 -6.31 -4.01
N ASP A 86 -7.69 -5.00 -3.89
CA ASP A 86 -8.91 -4.36 -4.39
C ASP A 86 -9.06 -4.56 -5.90
N VAL A 87 -7.99 -4.38 -6.66
CA VAL A 87 -7.99 -4.65 -8.10
C VAL A 87 -8.37 -6.11 -8.40
N ARG A 88 -7.81 -7.07 -7.64
CA ARG A 88 -8.18 -8.49 -7.78
C ARG A 88 -9.66 -8.74 -7.53
N TRP A 89 -10.22 -8.18 -6.46
CA TRP A 89 -11.62 -8.34 -6.12
C TRP A 89 -12.53 -7.69 -7.14
N LEU A 90 -12.27 -6.44 -7.52
CA LEU A 90 -13.08 -5.70 -8.49
C LEU A 90 -13.05 -6.35 -9.89
N ALA A 91 -11.92 -6.98 -10.27
CA ALA A 91 -11.78 -7.70 -11.53
C ALA A 91 -12.28 -9.16 -11.49
N SER A 92 -12.73 -9.65 -10.33
CA SER A 92 -13.17 -11.05 -10.17
C SER A 92 -14.41 -11.39 -10.99
N GLY A 93 -14.43 -12.57 -11.54
CA GLY A 93 -15.56 -13.04 -12.38
C GLY A 93 -15.08 -13.55 -13.73
N PRO A 94 -15.60 -13.03 -14.87
CA PRO A 94 -16.39 -11.79 -15.06
C PRO A 94 -17.89 -11.94 -14.73
N ARG A 95 -18.45 -13.15 -14.71
CA ARG A 95 -19.89 -13.34 -14.46
C ARG A 95 -20.23 -13.70 -13.02
N SER A 96 -19.38 -14.51 -12.36
CA SER A 96 -19.59 -15.04 -11.01
C SER A 96 -18.73 -14.33 -9.96
N GLY A 97 -18.46 -13.07 -10.11
CA GLY A 97 -17.68 -12.24 -9.21
C GLY A 97 -18.16 -10.79 -9.22
N ILE A 98 -17.38 -9.89 -8.66
CA ILE A 98 -17.71 -8.46 -8.63
C ILE A 98 -17.74 -7.91 -10.07
N GLY A 99 -16.67 -8.10 -10.84
CA GLY A 99 -16.63 -7.81 -12.27
C GLY A 99 -16.87 -6.34 -12.65
N GLU A 100 -16.55 -5.39 -11.77
CA GLU A 100 -16.74 -3.96 -12.02
C GLU A 100 -15.64 -3.31 -12.83
N ILE A 101 -14.47 -3.98 -12.88
CA ILE A 101 -13.36 -3.54 -13.73
C ILE A 101 -12.83 -4.70 -14.57
N ARG A 102 -12.24 -4.36 -15.70
CA ARG A 102 -11.46 -5.29 -16.52
C ARG A 102 -9.99 -4.91 -16.46
N ILE A 103 -9.14 -5.90 -16.24
CA ILE A 103 -7.68 -5.76 -16.28
C ILE A 103 -7.13 -6.29 -17.60
N PRO A 104 -5.91 -5.87 -18.03
CA PRO A 104 -5.24 -6.40 -19.20
C PRO A 104 -5.01 -7.92 -19.11
N MET A 105 -5.12 -8.58 -20.27
CA MET A 105 -4.77 -10.00 -20.43
C MET A 105 -3.32 -10.09 -20.90
N ASN A 106 -2.39 -10.29 -19.97
CA ASN A 106 -0.96 -10.28 -20.28
C ASN A 106 -0.44 -11.65 -20.75
N GLU A 107 -1.11 -12.74 -20.33
CA GLU A 107 -0.74 -14.11 -20.67
C GLU A 107 -1.98 -15.02 -20.70
N PRO A 108 -1.86 -16.24 -21.28
CA PRO A 108 -2.89 -17.27 -21.16
C PRO A 108 -3.09 -17.63 -19.69
N GLY A 109 -4.30 -17.45 -19.17
CA GLY A 109 -4.59 -17.63 -17.75
C GLY A 109 -4.58 -19.08 -17.26
N SER A 110 -4.68 -20.06 -18.19
CA SER A 110 -4.70 -21.49 -17.85
C SER A 110 -4.47 -22.34 -19.09
N SER A 111 -3.77 -23.48 -18.92
CA SER A 111 -3.62 -24.50 -19.97
C SER A 111 -4.85 -25.38 -20.16
N ILE A 112 -5.75 -25.39 -19.17
CA ILE A 112 -6.94 -26.27 -19.14
C ILE A 112 -8.28 -25.52 -19.14
N MET A 113 -8.27 -24.21 -18.93
CA MET A 113 -9.48 -23.36 -18.91
C MET A 113 -9.34 -22.23 -19.95
N PRO A 114 -9.84 -22.44 -21.18
CA PRO A 114 -9.77 -21.41 -22.22
C PRO A 114 -10.47 -20.10 -21.80
N GLY A 115 -9.84 -18.96 -22.08
CA GLY A 115 -10.40 -17.65 -21.77
C GLY A 115 -10.29 -17.21 -20.30
N LYS A 116 -9.64 -17.97 -19.44
CA LYS A 116 -9.35 -17.56 -18.06
C LYS A 116 -8.34 -16.40 -18.05
N VAL A 117 -8.64 -15.37 -17.28
CA VAL A 117 -7.71 -14.24 -17.01
C VAL A 117 -7.30 -14.31 -15.55
N ASN A 118 -5.99 -14.31 -15.29
CA ASN A 118 -5.46 -14.27 -13.92
C ASN A 118 -5.00 -12.85 -13.60
N PRO A 119 -5.16 -12.36 -12.34
CA PRO A 119 -4.67 -11.07 -11.89
C PRO A 119 -3.19 -11.16 -11.49
N THR A 120 -2.32 -11.69 -12.37
CA THR A 120 -0.93 -12.05 -12.07
C THR A 120 -0.08 -10.88 -11.61
N GLN A 121 -0.31 -9.68 -12.14
CA GLN A 121 0.40 -8.48 -11.71
C GLN A 121 0.04 -8.10 -10.26
N SER A 122 -1.24 -8.18 -9.90
CA SER A 122 -1.68 -7.97 -8.51
C SER A 122 -1.13 -9.04 -7.57
N GLU A 123 -1.07 -10.30 -8.02
CA GLU A 123 -0.50 -11.41 -7.24
C GLU A 123 1.00 -11.20 -7.00
N ALA A 124 1.75 -10.76 -8.01
CA ALA A 124 3.17 -10.45 -7.89
C ALA A 124 3.41 -9.32 -6.87
N VAL A 125 2.64 -8.23 -6.94
CA VAL A 125 2.71 -7.13 -5.96
C VAL A 125 2.45 -7.63 -4.55
N THR A 126 1.40 -8.43 -4.34
CA THR A 126 1.09 -8.94 -2.99
C THR A 126 2.19 -9.82 -2.43
N MET A 127 2.82 -10.67 -3.26
CA MET A 127 3.98 -11.49 -2.86
C MET A 127 5.20 -10.62 -2.51
N ALA A 128 5.51 -9.61 -3.33
CA ALA A 128 6.59 -8.67 -3.04
C ALA A 128 6.36 -7.93 -1.72
N CYS A 129 5.13 -7.45 -1.47
CA CYS A 129 4.76 -6.79 -0.22
C CYS A 129 4.93 -7.69 1.01
N ILE A 130 4.55 -8.97 0.93
CA ILE A 130 4.76 -9.95 2.02
C ILE A 130 6.25 -10.14 2.28
N GLN A 131 7.08 -10.23 1.25
CA GLN A 131 8.53 -10.35 1.40
C GLN A 131 9.13 -9.13 2.09
N VAL A 132 8.66 -7.91 1.76
CA VAL A 132 9.06 -6.66 2.45
C VAL A 132 8.70 -6.72 3.94
N MET A 133 7.52 -7.20 4.29
CA MET A 133 7.11 -7.36 5.71
C MET A 133 7.98 -8.37 6.45
N GLY A 134 8.36 -9.47 5.80
CA GLY A 134 9.29 -10.45 6.36
C GLY A 134 10.69 -9.87 6.58
N ASN A 135 11.19 -9.11 5.60
CA ASN A 135 12.48 -8.44 5.70
C ASN A 135 12.50 -7.35 6.80
N ASP A 136 11.37 -6.64 7.00
CA ASP A 136 11.22 -5.67 8.09
C ASP A 136 11.45 -6.31 9.46
N SER A 137 10.87 -7.48 9.67
CA SER A 137 11.08 -8.25 10.90
C SER A 137 12.54 -8.67 11.05
N ALA A 138 13.16 -9.16 9.98
CA ALA A 138 14.58 -9.56 9.99
C ALA A 138 15.51 -8.37 10.31
N ILE A 139 15.25 -7.19 9.71
CA ILE A 139 15.99 -5.96 9.96
C ILE A 139 15.82 -5.52 11.43
N GLY A 140 14.59 -5.53 11.96
CA GLY A 140 14.32 -5.17 13.36
C GLY A 140 15.06 -6.06 14.36
N PHE A 141 15.01 -7.38 14.16
CA PHE A 141 15.77 -8.32 15.01
C PHE A 141 17.27 -8.13 14.86
N ALA A 142 17.80 -7.99 13.65
CA ALA A 142 19.22 -7.78 13.43
C ALA A 142 19.71 -6.46 14.03
N ALA A 143 18.91 -5.39 13.96
CA ALA A 143 19.22 -4.10 14.55
C ALA A 143 19.26 -4.13 16.07
N SER A 144 18.46 -5.00 16.72
CA SER A 144 18.44 -5.18 18.18
C SER A 144 19.65 -5.95 18.70
N GLN A 145 20.47 -6.52 17.82
CA GLN A 145 21.66 -7.28 18.20
C GLN A 145 22.90 -6.38 18.31
N GLY A 146 23.99 -6.97 18.68
CA GLY A 146 25.28 -6.32 18.79
C GLY A 146 25.99 -6.72 20.09
N SER A 147 27.30 -6.56 20.10
CA SER A 147 28.14 -6.82 21.26
C SER A 147 28.76 -5.51 21.70
N PHE A 148 28.15 -4.86 22.69
CA PHE A 148 28.53 -3.55 23.24
C PHE A 148 28.60 -2.46 22.15
N GLN A 149 29.77 -2.11 21.65
CA GLN A 149 29.97 -0.97 20.75
C GLN A 149 29.77 -1.29 19.26
N LEU A 150 29.63 -2.56 18.89
CA LEU A 150 29.56 -2.96 17.47
C LEU A 150 28.40 -3.91 17.19
N ASN A 151 27.58 -3.54 16.23
CA ASN A 151 26.62 -4.45 15.60
C ASN A 151 27.21 -5.05 14.31
N THR A 152 27.39 -6.36 14.31
CA THR A 152 27.99 -7.11 13.18
C THR A 152 26.96 -7.64 12.19
N TYR A 153 25.66 -7.37 12.37
CA TYR A 153 24.58 -7.88 11.52
C TYR A 153 24.32 -7.04 10.28
N MET A 154 25.18 -6.06 9.98
CA MET A 154 25.06 -5.18 8.81
C MET A 154 24.87 -5.90 7.47
N PRO A 155 25.58 -7.01 7.16
CA PRO A 155 25.36 -7.72 5.90
C PRO A 155 23.93 -8.22 5.73
N LEU A 156 23.31 -8.74 6.80
CA LEU A 156 21.92 -9.17 6.79
C LEU A 156 20.97 -7.99 6.61
N ILE A 157 21.19 -6.90 7.37
CA ILE A 157 20.35 -5.68 7.30
C ILE A 157 20.39 -5.10 5.88
N VAL A 158 21.57 -4.90 5.31
CA VAL A 158 21.72 -4.33 3.97
C VAL A 158 21.11 -5.22 2.89
N ASN A 159 21.34 -6.55 2.98
CA ASN A 159 20.76 -7.49 2.02
C ASN A 159 19.23 -7.45 2.03
N SER A 160 18.62 -7.52 3.24
CA SER A 160 17.16 -7.49 3.41
C SER A 160 16.57 -6.15 2.97
N PHE A 161 17.23 -5.04 3.30
CA PHE A 161 16.81 -3.71 2.91
C PHE A 161 16.83 -3.53 1.38
N MET A 162 17.97 -3.85 0.74
CA MET A 162 18.11 -3.71 -0.71
C MET A 162 17.20 -4.66 -1.49
N GLN A 163 16.96 -5.87 -0.98
CA GLN A 163 16.00 -6.79 -1.56
C GLN A 163 14.57 -6.18 -1.52
N SER A 164 14.16 -5.63 -0.37
CA SER A 164 12.85 -5.00 -0.21
C SER A 164 12.64 -3.86 -1.21
N VAL A 165 13.61 -2.95 -1.30
CA VAL A 165 13.52 -1.78 -2.18
C VAL A 165 13.42 -2.21 -3.65
N ARG A 166 14.28 -3.14 -4.09
CA ARG A 166 14.29 -3.61 -5.48
C ARG A 166 13.02 -4.37 -5.84
N LEU A 167 12.63 -5.35 -5.04
CA LEU A 167 11.41 -6.13 -5.29
C LEU A 167 10.17 -5.25 -5.35
N LEU A 168 10.05 -4.31 -4.42
CA LEU A 168 8.88 -3.43 -4.38
C LEU A 168 8.88 -2.49 -5.58
N ALA A 169 10.02 -1.87 -5.90
CA ALA A 169 10.12 -0.95 -7.04
C ALA A 169 9.78 -1.67 -8.37
N ASP A 170 10.41 -2.82 -8.64
CA ASP A 170 10.18 -3.59 -9.87
C ASP A 170 8.73 -4.08 -9.96
N ALA A 171 8.16 -4.58 -8.85
CA ALA A 171 6.79 -5.04 -8.82
C ALA A 171 5.78 -3.90 -9.06
N LEU A 172 6.02 -2.70 -8.52
CA LEU A 172 5.14 -1.55 -8.72
C LEU A 172 5.22 -0.99 -10.13
N ILE A 173 6.40 -0.92 -10.73
CA ILE A 173 6.57 -0.52 -12.13
C ILE A 173 5.83 -1.51 -13.04
N SER A 174 6.05 -2.80 -12.86
CA SER A 174 5.36 -3.84 -13.64
C SER A 174 3.85 -3.78 -13.46
N PHE A 175 3.36 -3.55 -12.25
CA PHE A 175 1.94 -3.41 -11.96
C PHE A 175 1.33 -2.21 -12.66
N ASP A 176 2.02 -1.07 -12.65
CA ASP A 176 1.54 0.14 -13.35
C ASP A 176 1.46 -0.09 -14.85
N GLU A 177 2.55 -0.55 -15.47
CA GLU A 177 2.66 -0.72 -16.92
C GLU A 177 1.73 -1.82 -17.46
N ASN A 178 1.60 -2.93 -16.75
CA ASN A 178 0.91 -4.13 -17.23
C ASN A 178 -0.46 -4.37 -16.59
N CYS A 179 -0.90 -3.54 -15.66
CA CYS A 179 -2.20 -3.67 -15.02
C CYS A 179 -2.90 -2.33 -14.83
N ALA A 180 -2.39 -1.44 -13.97
CA ALA A 180 -3.10 -0.27 -13.50
C ALA A 180 -3.49 0.70 -14.64
N SER A 181 -2.53 1.02 -15.53
CA SER A 181 -2.76 1.90 -16.68
C SER A 181 -3.73 1.34 -17.71
N GLY A 182 -3.97 0.04 -17.69
CA GLY A 182 -4.88 -0.66 -18.62
C GLY A 182 -6.25 -1.02 -18.04
N ILE A 183 -6.55 -0.62 -16.80
CA ILE A 183 -7.86 -0.88 -16.16
C ILE A 183 -8.97 -0.16 -16.90
N LYS A 184 -10.08 -0.88 -17.16
CA LYS A 184 -11.30 -0.34 -17.76
C LYS A 184 -12.49 -0.62 -16.86
N ALA A 185 -13.37 0.38 -16.71
CA ALA A 185 -14.62 0.23 -15.98
C ALA A 185 -15.64 -0.60 -16.79
N GLU A 186 -16.32 -1.52 -16.14
CA GLU A 186 -17.46 -2.26 -16.67
C GLU A 186 -18.76 -1.55 -16.25
N GLN A 187 -19.10 -0.49 -16.98
CA GLN A 187 -20.15 0.46 -16.57
C GLN A 187 -21.50 -0.19 -16.29
N ASP A 188 -21.91 -1.17 -17.11
CA ASP A 188 -23.18 -1.88 -16.92
C ASP A 188 -23.20 -2.67 -15.62
N LYS A 189 -22.07 -3.32 -15.29
CA LYS A 189 -21.93 -4.07 -14.04
C LYS A 189 -21.90 -3.16 -12.82
N ILE A 190 -21.18 -2.03 -12.92
CA ILE A 190 -21.15 -1.00 -11.88
C ILE A 190 -22.56 -0.45 -11.64
N ASN A 191 -23.29 -0.08 -12.68
CA ASN A 191 -24.65 0.42 -12.56
C ASN A 191 -25.60 -0.63 -11.94
N HIS A 192 -25.47 -1.89 -12.37
CA HIS A 192 -26.25 -2.98 -11.81
C HIS A 192 -25.98 -3.17 -10.30
N ASN A 193 -24.73 -3.23 -9.90
CA ASN A 193 -24.36 -3.40 -8.49
C ASN A 193 -24.77 -2.18 -7.65
N LEU A 194 -24.58 -0.98 -8.18
CA LEU A 194 -24.97 0.26 -7.51
C LEU A 194 -26.47 0.30 -7.24
N THR A 195 -27.29 0.07 -8.28
CA THR A 195 -28.77 0.13 -8.15
C THR A 195 -29.35 -0.96 -7.25
N ASN A 196 -28.64 -2.10 -7.12
CA ASN A 196 -29.03 -3.18 -6.21
C ASN A 196 -28.42 -3.05 -4.81
N SER A 197 -27.58 -2.02 -4.54
CA SER A 197 -27.00 -1.81 -3.22
C SER A 197 -28.05 -1.31 -2.23
N LEU A 198 -28.26 -2.07 -1.15
CA LEU A 198 -29.15 -1.66 -0.05
C LEU A 198 -28.62 -0.47 0.73
N MET A 199 -27.34 -0.14 0.61
CA MET A 199 -26.72 0.99 1.32
C MET A 199 -27.22 2.36 0.83
N LEU A 200 -27.74 2.44 -0.38
CA LEU A 200 -28.35 3.66 -0.92
C LEU A 200 -29.54 4.15 -0.08
N VAL A 201 -30.17 3.28 0.70
CA VAL A 201 -31.27 3.65 1.61
C VAL A 201 -30.84 4.74 2.62
N THR A 202 -29.55 4.84 2.91
CA THR A 202 -29.00 5.85 3.83
C THR A 202 -29.33 7.28 3.39
N ALA A 203 -29.45 7.53 2.08
CA ALA A 203 -29.86 8.83 1.54
C ALA A 203 -31.28 9.25 1.96
N LEU A 204 -32.14 8.31 2.36
CA LEU A 204 -33.49 8.60 2.83
C LEU A 204 -33.55 9.05 4.30
N ASN A 205 -32.48 8.82 5.10
CA ASN A 205 -32.49 9.13 6.54
C ASN A 205 -32.90 10.57 6.88
N PRO A 206 -32.44 11.62 6.18
CA PRO A 206 -32.82 12.99 6.46
C PRO A 206 -34.31 13.29 6.24
N TYR A 207 -34.97 12.52 5.39
CA TYR A 207 -36.36 12.77 4.94
C TYR A 207 -37.38 11.95 5.72
N ILE A 208 -37.09 10.67 5.97
CA ILE A 208 -38.07 9.75 6.59
C ILE A 208 -37.61 9.18 7.93
N GLY A 209 -36.38 9.46 8.34
CA GLY A 209 -35.75 8.94 9.56
C GLY A 209 -35.17 7.53 9.41
N TYR A 210 -34.20 7.23 10.28
CA TYR A 210 -33.43 5.97 10.26
C TYR A 210 -34.29 4.70 10.35
N GLU A 211 -35.29 4.69 11.25
CA GLU A 211 -36.10 3.47 11.46
C GLU A 211 -36.92 3.08 10.24
N LYS A 212 -37.49 4.05 9.53
CA LYS A 212 -38.23 3.79 8.29
C LYS A 212 -37.29 3.36 7.17
N ALA A 213 -36.13 4.02 7.03
CA ALA A 213 -35.12 3.62 6.06
C ALA A 213 -34.61 2.19 6.31
N ALA A 214 -34.35 1.81 7.55
CA ALA A 214 -33.95 0.44 7.91
C ALA A 214 -35.03 -0.60 7.54
N LYS A 215 -36.31 -0.29 7.77
CA LYS A 215 -37.43 -1.18 7.38
C LYS A 215 -37.55 -1.34 5.86
N ILE A 216 -37.30 -0.27 5.10
CA ILE A 216 -37.26 -0.34 3.63
C ILE A 216 -36.16 -1.28 3.17
N ALA A 217 -34.92 -1.12 3.69
CA ALA A 217 -33.82 -2.00 3.34
C ALA A 217 -34.10 -3.46 3.70
N GLN A 218 -34.66 -3.73 4.88
CA GLN A 218 -35.05 -5.05 5.32
C GLN A 218 -36.12 -5.67 4.41
N LYS A 219 -37.15 -4.88 4.04
CA LYS A 219 -38.21 -5.34 3.13
C LYS A 219 -37.63 -5.65 1.74
N ALA A 220 -36.82 -4.76 1.17
CA ALA A 220 -36.17 -4.96 -0.11
C ALA A 220 -35.33 -6.25 -0.12
N PHE A 221 -34.59 -6.51 0.95
CA PHE A 221 -33.78 -7.74 1.10
C PHE A 221 -34.65 -9.01 1.18
N VAL A 222 -35.67 -9.01 2.02
CA VAL A 222 -36.54 -10.19 2.23
C VAL A 222 -37.37 -10.51 0.98
N ASP A 223 -37.92 -9.49 0.33
CA ASP A 223 -38.79 -9.65 -0.84
C ASP A 223 -38.01 -9.79 -2.16
N GLY A 224 -36.70 -9.57 -2.15
CA GLY A 224 -35.85 -9.60 -3.35
C GLY A 224 -36.19 -8.46 -4.34
N THR A 225 -36.70 -7.34 -3.84
CA THR A 225 -37.10 -6.16 -4.62
C THR A 225 -36.06 -5.06 -4.52
N SER A 226 -36.13 -4.05 -5.40
CA SER A 226 -35.31 -2.86 -5.28
C SER A 226 -35.73 -2.00 -4.06
N LEU A 227 -34.80 -1.16 -3.58
CA LEU A 227 -35.12 -0.18 -2.53
C LEU A 227 -36.26 0.74 -2.92
N LYS A 228 -36.32 1.15 -4.19
CA LYS A 228 -37.38 2.01 -4.73
C LYS A 228 -38.76 1.34 -4.63
N GLU A 229 -38.86 0.09 -5.12
CA GLU A 229 -40.09 -0.69 -5.02
C GLU A 229 -40.53 -0.88 -3.56
N ALA A 230 -39.63 -1.24 -2.68
CA ALA A 230 -39.93 -1.41 -1.26
C ALA A 230 -40.38 -0.10 -0.59
N ALA A 231 -39.69 1.01 -0.87
CA ALA A 231 -40.02 2.34 -0.31
C ALA A 231 -41.41 2.82 -0.72
N VAL A 232 -41.75 2.70 -2.00
CA VAL A 232 -43.06 3.04 -2.56
C VAL A 232 -44.16 2.11 -2.00
N ALA A 233 -43.93 0.80 -1.99
CA ALA A 233 -44.88 -0.17 -1.45
C ALA A 233 -45.19 0.04 0.04
N MET A 234 -44.24 0.59 0.81
CA MET A 234 -44.43 0.93 2.22
C MET A 234 -45.08 2.32 2.40
N GLY A 235 -45.30 3.07 1.34
CA GLY A 235 -45.95 4.40 1.39
C GLY A 235 -45.10 5.46 2.11
N HIS A 236 -43.78 5.29 2.15
CA HIS A 236 -42.91 6.23 2.84
C HIS A 236 -42.40 7.36 1.93
N VAL A 237 -42.32 7.12 0.63
CA VAL A 237 -41.96 8.07 -0.42
C VAL A 237 -42.65 7.68 -1.72
N THR A 238 -42.88 8.66 -2.62
CA THR A 238 -43.26 8.37 -4.01
C THR A 238 -42.07 7.94 -4.83
N ALA A 239 -42.31 7.45 -6.07
CA ALA A 239 -41.22 7.08 -6.97
C ALA A 239 -40.36 8.28 -7.36
N GLU A 240 -40.97 9.44 -7.56
CA GLU A 240 -40.32 10.71 -7.88
C GLU A 240 -39.49 11.23 -6.70
N GLU A 241 -40.03 11.17 -5.49
CA GLU A 241 -39.32 11.57 -4.26
C GLU A 241 -38.10 10.64 -4.03
N PHE A 242 -38.26 9.32 -4.28
CA PHE A 242 -37.14 8.40 -4.16
C PHE A 242 -35.99 8.77 -5.10
N ASP A 243 -36.29 9.01 -6.38
CA ASP A 243 -35.30 9.40 -7.38
C ASP A 243 -34.62 10.75 -7.07
N GLN A 244 -35.36 11.67 -6.43
CA GLN A 244 -34.80 12.95 -6.00
C GLN A 244 -33.88 12.83 -4.78
N TYR A 245 -34.21 11.97 -3.84
CA TYR A 245 -33.49 11.85 -2.56
C TYR A 245 -32.30 10.87 -2.67
N VAL A 246 -32.46 9.78 -3.44
CA VAL A 246 -31.44 8.75 -3.58
C VAL A 246 -30.63 9.02 -4.85
N ASP A 247 -29.71 9.97 -4.74
CA ASP A 247 -28.76 10.31 -5.78
C ASP A 247 -27.35 9.84 -5.35
N PRO A 248 -26.81 8.76 -5.93
CA PRO A 248 -25.50 8.24 -5.56
C PRO A 248 -24.37 9.27 -5.71
N MET A 249 -24.50 10.23 -6.62
CA MET A 249 -23.48 11.28 -6.82
C MET A 249 -23.44 12.31 -5.68
N LYS A 250 -24.46 12.36 -4.83
CA LYS A 250 -24.48 13.18 -3.63
C LYS A 250 -24.00 12.43 -2.37
N MET A 251 -23.68 11.16 -2.50
CA MET A 251 -23.22 10.30 -1.40
C MET A 251 -21.69 10.16 -1.35
N VAL A 252 -20.96 10.76 -2.29
CA VAL A 252 -19.50 10.77 -2.44
C VAL A 252 -18.93 12.17 -2.35
#